data_72c0970bea3ecbe5cc5f3c768cbdf01f
#
_entry.id   72c0970bea3ecbe5cc5f3c768cbdf01f
#
_cell.length_a   1.000
_cell.length_b   1.000
_cell.length_c   1.000
_cell.angle_alpha   90.00
_cell.angle_beta   90.00
_cell.angle_gamma   90.00
#
_symmetry.space_group_name_H-M   'P 1'
#
loop_
_entity.id
_entity.type
_entity.pdbx_description
1 polymer ?
#
loop_
_entity_poly.entity_id
_entity_poly.type
_entity_poly.pdbx_seq_one_letter_code
_entity_poly.pdbx_strand_id
1 'polypeptide(L)'
;NEFRVGDETIIIPPTLLLSAMSVVPDVATCVTMDAKEPGNRIYLVGDTKQEMGASHYLQHLGLDGGRVPTPDLEKAPLVMMTMHAVISEGLVSSCHDLSEGGLAAAAAEMAFAGGLGMDLHLSHLHDPVGWSNDQDEDAVLLFSESCTRFLVEVTAPHAEAFERCFTEAGLGDI
;
A
#
# COMPACT_ATOMS: atom_id res chain seq x y z
N ASN A 1 16.45 -24.37 4.39
CA ASN A 1 15.80 -25.69 4.45
C ASN A 1 16.09 -26.49 3.20
N GLU A 2 16.35 -27.81 3.38
CA GLU A 2 16.50 -28.76 2.28
C GLU A 2 15.66 -30.00 2.55
N PHE A 3 15.14 -30.59 1.50
CA PHE A 3 14.36 -31.81 1.53
C PHE A 3 15.06 -32.84 0.63
N ARG A 4 15.26 -34.07 1.12
CA ARG A 4 15.95 -35.14 0.39
C ARG A 4 14.99 -36.27 0.02
N VAL A 5 15.00 -36.65 -1.25
CA VAL A 5 14.22 -37.78 -1.77
C VAL A 5 15.18 -38.68 -2.52
N GLY A 6 15.57 -39.81 -1.94
CA GLY A 6 16.61 -40.65 -2.50
C GLY A 6 17.94 -39.89 -2.62
N ASP A 7 18.49 -39.81 -3.81
CA ASP A 7 19.74 -39.10 -4.09
C ASP A 7 19.56 -37.64 -4.48
N GLU A 8 18.31 -37.17 -4.61
CA GLU A 8 18.00 -35.77 -4.94
C GLU A 8 17.87 -34.91 -3.70
N THR A 9 18.46 -33.72 -3.77
CA THR A 9 18.30 -32.66 -2.74
C THR A 9 17.57 -31.48 -3.36
N ILE A 10 16.40 -31.20 -2.80
CA ILE A 10 15.61 -30.03 -3.15
C ILE A 10 15.90 -28.93 -2.14
N ILE A 11 16.47 -27.83 -2.61
CA ILE A 11 16.74 -26.65 -1.78
C ILE A 11 15.48 -25.78 -1.79
N ILE A 12 14.89 -25.58 -0.62
CA ILE A 12 13.74 -24.71 -0.45
C ILE A 12 14.27 -23.29 -0.22
N PRO A 13 13.85 -22.28 -1.02
CA PRO A 13 14.24 -20.89 -0.79
C PRO A 13 13.93 -20.47 0.65
N PRO A 14 14.80 -19.68 1.30
CA PRO A 14 14.53 -19.19 2.64
C PRO A 14 13.27 -18.34 2.65
N THR A 15 12.22 -18.82 3.30
CA THR A 15 10.91 -18.14 3.38
C THR A 15 10.51 -18.07 4.84
N LEU A 16 10.14 -16.88 5.29
CA LEU A 16 9.58 -16.62 6.61
C LEU A 16 8.10 -16.26 6.46
N LEU A 17 7.23 -17.14 6.95
CA LEU A 17 5.80 -16.86 7.03
C LEU A 17 5.47 -16.40 8.45
N LEU A 18 4.91 -15.19 8.56
CA LEU A 18 4.41 -14.63 9.80
C LEU A 18 2.89 -14.53 9.72
N SER A 19 2.22 -15.01 10.76
CA SER A 19 0.76 -14.86 10.91
C SER A 19 0.47 -14.09 12.19
N ALA A 20 -0.39 -13.09 12.09
CA ALA A 20 -0.87 -12.33 13.24
C ALA A 20 -2.40 -12.46 13.34
N MET A 21 -2.90 -12.58 14.55
CA MET A 21 -4.35 -12.62 14.81
C MET A 21 -4.69 -11.61 15.89
N SER A 22 -5.83 -10.95 15.71
CA SER A 22 -6.40 -10.03 16.69
C SER A 22 -7.91 -10.20 16.76
N VAL A 23 -8.51 -9.70 17.82
CA VAL A 23 -9.97 -9.67 17.99
C VAL A 23 -10.48 -8.28 17.64
N VAL A 24 -11.39 -8.20 16.68
CA VAL A 24 -12.13 -6.98 16.37
C VAL A 24 -13.40 -6.97 17.23
N PRO A 25 -13.57 -5.95 18.10
CA PRO A 25 -14.72 -5.93 19.03
C PRO A 25 -16.07 -5.84 18.33
N ASP A 26 -16.15 -5.10 17.23
CA ASP A 26 -17.36 -4.95 16.42
C ASP A 26 -17.02 -5.08 14.93
N VAL A 27 -17.50 -6.13 14.30
CA VAL A 27 -17.31 -6.38 12.87
C VAL A 27 -17.94 -5.30 11.99
N ALA A 28 -18.92 -4.56 12.49
CA ALA A 28 -19.55 -3.48 11.74
C ALA A 28 -18.65 -2.26 11.51
N THR A 29 -17.54 -2.16 12.26
CA THR A 29 -16.52 -1.11 12.04
C THR A 29 -15.47 -1.49 10.98
N CYS A 30 -15.48 -2.73 10.50
CA CYS A 30 -14.57 -3.15 9.45
C CYS A 30 -14.96 -2.53 8.10
N VAL A 31 -13.96 -2.14 7.33
CA VAL A 31 -14.13 -1.67 5.96
C VAL A 31 -13.61 -2.74 4.98
N THR A 32 -14.17 -2.74 3.78
CA THR A 32 -13.72 -3.60 2.68
C THR A 32 -12.95 -2.78 1.65
N MET A 33 -12.29 -3.42 0.70
CA MET A 33 -11.44 -2.74 -0.27
C MET A 33 -12.20 -2.14 -1.46
N ASP A 34 -13.42 -2.61 -1.75
CA ASP A 34 -14.20 -2.18 -2.91
C ASP A 34 -14.57 -0.68 -2.83
N ALA A 35 -14.37 0.08 -3.90
CA ALA A 35 -14.77 1.48 -3.99
C ALA A 35 -16.29 1.61 -3.85
N LYS A 36 -16.78 2.55 -3.05
CA LYS A 36 -18.18 2.64 -2.62
C LYS A 36 -19.01 3.61 -3.46
N GLU A 37 -18.54 4.83 -3.65
CA GLU A 37 -19.37 5.88 -4.26
C GLU A 37 -18.59 6.78 -5.20
N PRO A 38 -19.15 7.16 -6.36
CA PRO A 38 -18.56 8.16 -7.24
C PRO A 38 -18.42 9.51 -6.54
N GLY A 39 -17.29 10.18 -6.76
CA GLY A 39 -17.02 11.53 -6.21
C GLY A 39 -16.37 11.52 -4.84
N ASN A 40 -16.17 10.37 -4.22
CA ASN A 40 -15.32 10.25 -3.03
C ASN A 40 -13.86 10.54 -3.38
N ARG A 41 -13.09 10.96 -2.39
CA ARG A 41 -11.65 11.18 -2.53
C ARG A 41 -10.89 9.89 -2.27
N ILE A 42 -9.80 9.71 -3.04
CA ILE A 42 -8.87 8.61 -2.86
C ILE A 42 -7.56 9.17 -2.33
N TYR A 43 -7.11 8.65 -1.21
CA TYR A 43 -5.86 9.02 -0.56
C TYR A 43 -4.87 7.88 -0.62
N LEU A 44 -3.61 8.21 -0.93
CA LEU A 44 -2.49 7.29 -0.76
C LEU A 44 -1.80 7.62 0.57
N VAL A 45 -1.96 6.74 1.54
CA VAL A 45 -1.31 6.84 2.84
C VAL A 45 0.01 6.09 2.82
N GLY A 46 1.07 6.72 3.34
CA GLY A 46 2.43 6.16 3.37
C GLY A 46 3.29 6.61 2.20
N ASP A 47 4.60 6.38 2.33
CA ASP A 47 5.58 6.89 1.37
C ASP A 47 5.82 5.94 0.22
N THR A 48 5.75 6.45 -1.01
CA THR A 48 6.25 5.75 -2.18
C THR A 48 7.74 6.07 -2.34
N LYS A 49 8.56 5.03 -2.43
CA LYS A 49 10.01 5.13 -2.59
C LYS A 49 10.43 4.43 -3.87
N GLN A 50 11.64 4.71 -4.36
CA GLN A 50 12.23 4.02 -5.50
C GLN A 50 12.66 2.60 -5.13
N GLU A 51 11.68 1.73 -4.85
CA GLU A 51 11.86 0.37 -4.34
C GLU A 51 11.22 -0.66 -5.27
N MET A 52 11.84 -0.81 -6.46
CA MET A 52 11.35 -1.71 -7.52
C MET A 52 11.96 -3.12 -7.44
N GLY A 53 12.93 -3.33 -6.55
CA GLY A 53 13.66 -4.60 -6.46
C GLY A 53 12.75 -5.77 -6.09
N ALA A 54 12.79 -6.83 -6.90
CA ALA A 54 11.94 -8.03 -6.80
C ALA A 54 10.43 -7.78 -6.97
N SER A 55 10.03 -6.60 -7.47
CA SER A 55 8.62 -6.31 -7.72
C SER A 55 8.03 -7.18 -8.82
N HIS A 56 6.73 -7.40 -8.78
CA HIS A 56 6.00 -8.08 -9.86
C HIS A 56 6.14 -7.38 -11.20
N TYR A 57 6.28 -6.04 -11.20
CA TYR A 57 6.53 -5.27 -12.42
C TYR A 57 7.86 -5.67 -13.10
N LEU A 58 8.98 -5.71 -12.35
CA LEU A 58 10.26 -6.13 -12.92
C LEU A 58 10.25 -7.62 -13.32
N GLN A 59 9.61 -8.48 -12.54
CA GLN A 59 9.45 -9.89 -12.90
C GLN A 59 8.69 -10.06 -14.21
N HIS A 60 7.61 -9.29 -14.42
CA HIS A 60 6.83 -9.33 -15.65
C HIS A 60 7.67 -8.90 -16.88
N LEU A 61 8.56 -7.94 -16.71
CA LEU A 61 9.48 -7.47 -17.75
C LEU A 61 10.71 -8.40 -17.94
N GLY A 62 10.89 -9.40 -17.09
CA GLY A 62 12.07 -10.26 -17.10
C GLY A 62 13.35 -9.53 -16.68
N LEU A 63 13.23 -8.51 -15.85
CA LEU A 63 14.31 -7.68 -15.33
C LEU A 63 14.64 -8.03 -13.89
N ASP A 64 15.92 -7.96 -13.55
CA ASP A 64 16.43 -8.14 -12.20
C ASP A 64 17.09 -6.85 -11.71
N GLY A 65 17.16 -6.69 -10.37
CA GLY A 65 17.85 -5.57 -9.72
C GLY A 65 16.90 -4.62 -9.00
N GLY A 66 17.38 -3.41 -8.74
CA GLY A 66 16.68 -2.42 -7.97
C GLY A 66 16.80 -2.60 -6.44
N ARG A 67 16.34 -1.60 -5.71
CA ARG A 67 16.26 -1.64 -4.24
C ARG A 67 15.02 -2.44 -3.83
N VAL A 68 15.19 -3.40 -2.95
CA VAL A 68 14.05 -4.10 -2.33
C VAL A 68 13.35 -3.22 -1.31
N PRO A 69 12.03 -3.33 -1.16
CA PRO A 69 11.27 -2.59 -0.16
C PRO A 69 11.81 -2.79 1.25
N THR A 70 11.89 -1.70 2.00
CA THR A 70 12.38 -1.71 3.39
C THR A 70 11.42 -0.93 4.27
N PRO A 71 10.82 -1.57 5.31
CA PRO A 71 9.90 -0.88 6.21
C PRO A 71 10.64 0.17 7.04
N ASP A 72 9.99 1.31 7.23
CA ASP A 72 10.39 2.33 8.19
C ASP A 72 9.84 1.93 9.56
N LEU A 73 10.71 1.42 10.45
CA LEU A 73 10.31 0.90 11.76
C LEU A 73 9.86 1.98 12.74
N GLU A 74 10.16 3.25 12.48
CA GLU A 74 9.69 4.38 13.30
C GLU A 74 8.34 4.89 12.80
N LYS A 75 8.18 5.04 11.48
CA LYS A 75 6.98 5.58 10.86
C LYS A 75 5.85 4.55 10.73
N ALA A 76 6.17 3.29 10.42
CA ALA A 76 5.18 2.25 10.18
C ALA A 76 4.17 2.04 11.34
N PRO A 77 4.60 1.97 12.62
CA PRO A 77 3.65 1.88 13.73
C PRO A 77 2.69 3.06 13.82
N LEU A 78 3.17 4.28 13.53
CA LEU A 78 2.33 5.49 13.55
C LEU A 78 1.28 5.44 12.45
N VAL A 79 1.66 5.05 11.24
CA VAL A 79 0.73 4.86 10.11
C VAL A 79 -0.34 3.83 10.47
N MET A 80 0.05 2.66 10.98
CA MET A 80 -0.87 1.59 11.35
C MET A 80 -1.85 2.02 12.46
N MET A 81 -1.36 2.74 13.48
CA MET A 81 -2.21 3.24 14.58
C MET A 81 -3.18 4.31 14.08
N THR A 82 -2.73 5.23 13.23
CA THR A 82 -3.57 6.28 12.67
C THR A 82 -4.64 5.68 11.74
N MET A 83 -4.27 4.74 10.87
CA MET A 83 -5.23 4.00 10.04
C MET A 83 -6.29 3.28 10.88
N HIS A 84 -5.86 2.61 11.96
CA HIS A 84 -6.81 1.96 12.86
C HIS A 84 -7.78 2.97 13.49
N ALA A 85 -7.29 4.13 13.93
CA ALA A 85 -8.11 5.19 14.52
C ALA A 85 -9.16 5.72 13.53
N VAL A 86 -8.75 6.14 12.32
CA VAL A 86 -9.66 6.71 11.31
C VAL A 86 -10.71 5.71 10.82
N ILE A 87 -10.37 4.41 10.74
CA ILE A 87 -11.33 3.36 10.43
C ILE A 87 -12.33 3.19 11.59
N SER A 88 -11.84 3.14 12.84
CA SER A 88 -12.68 2.95 14.03
C SER A 88 -13.61 4.14 14.27
N GLU A 89 -13.23 5.34 13.86
CA GLU A 89 -14.03 6.55 13.92
C GLU A 89 -15.04 6.69 12.75
N GLY A 90 -15.01 5.75 11.80
CA GLY A 90 -15.93 5.73 10.65
C GLY A 90 -15.63 6.82 9.61
N LEU A 91 -14.39 7.32 9.55
CA LEU A 91 -13.98 8.34 8.57
C LEU A 91 -13.66 7.73 7.19
N VAL A 92 -13.44 6.42 7.13
CA VAL A 92 -13.02 5.68 5.95
C VAL A 92 -14.17 4.88 5.37
N SER A 93 -14.40 4.96 4.06
CA SER A 93 -15.41 4.20 3.33
C SER A 93 -14.89 2.86 2.85
N SER A 94 -13.67 2.83 2.30
CA SER A 94 -12.96 1.62 1.91
C SER A 94 -11.45 1.79 2.07
N CYS A 95 -10.74 0.66 2.22
CA CYS A 95 -9.30 0.66 2.42
C CYS A 95 -8.69 -0.60 1.82
N HIS A 96 -7.58 -0.43 1.09
CA HIS A 96 -6.79 -1.51 0.53
C HIS A 96 -5.32 -1.29 0.86
N ASP A 97 -4.61 -2.34 1.27
CA ASP A 97 -3.15 -2.29 1.40
C ASP A 97 -2.49 -2.35 0.01
N LEU A 98 -1.38 -1.68 -0.14
CA LEU A 98 -0.57 -1.80 -1.34
C LEU A 98 0.44 -2.92 -1.15
N SER A 99 0.29 -3.98 -1.92
CA SER A 99 1.16 -5.16 -1.95
C SER A 99 1.81 -5.32 -3.33
N GLU A 100 1.73 -6.53 -3.89
CA GLU A 100 2.25 -6.84 -5.21
C GLU A 100 1.59 -5.99 -6.30
N GLY A 101 2.41 -5.42 -7.19
CA GLY A 101 1.96 -4.53 -8.25
C GLY A 101 1.68 -3.09 -7.82
N GLY A 102 1.89 -2.75 -6.55
CA GLY A 102 1.89 -1.39 -6.02
C GLY A 102 0.56 -0.65 -6.16
N LEU A 103 0.64 0.66 -6.39
CA LEU A 103 -0.53 1.54 -6.52
C LEU A 103 -1.43 1.15 -7.69
N ALA A 104 -0.86 0.78 -8.83
CA ALA A 104 -1.64 0.44 -10.01
C ALA A 104 -2.54 -0.79 -9.78
N ALA A 105 -2.01 -1.84 -9.13
CA ALA A 105 -2.78 -3.03 -8.81
C ALA A 105 -3.89 -2.71 -7.78
N ALA A 106 -3.54 -2.07 -6.67
CA ALA A 106 -4.51 -1.73 -5.62
C ALA A 106 -5.64 -0.83 -6.13
N ALA A 107 -5.31 0.19 -6.95
CA ALA A 107 -6.31 1.07 -7.55
C ALA A 107 -7.24 0.32 -8.51
N ALA A 108 -6.69 -0.57 -9.34
CA ALA A 108 -7.48 -1.39 -10.24
C ALA A 108 -8.40 -2.34 -9.47
N GLU A 109 -7.88 -2.99 -8.42
CA GLU A 109 -8.64 -3.91 -7.58
C GLU A 109 -9.80 -3.21 -6.86
N MET A 110 -9.57 -2.05 -6.25
CA MET A 110 -10.63 -1.24 -5.65
C MET A 110 -11.69 -0.82 -6.67
N ALA A 111 -11.25 -0.38 -7.86
CA ALA A 111 -12.12 0.11 -8.91
C ALA A 111 -13.05 -0.99 -9.44
N PHE A 112 -12.50 -2.12 -9.88
CA PHE A 112 -13.33 -3.18 -10.44
C PHE A 112 -14.13 -3.94 -9.38
N ALA A 113 -13.65 -4.06 -8.13
CA ALA A 113 -14.42 -4.63 -7.03
C ALA A 113 -15.67 -3.79 -6.71
N GLY A 114 -15.55 -2.45 -6.78
CA GLY A 114 -16.68 -1.52 -6.62
C GLY A 114 -17.50 -1.26 -7.88
N GLY A 115 -17.01 -1.70 -9.06
CA GLY A 115 -17.65 -1.40 -10.35
C GLY A 115 -17.57 0.07 -10.73
N LEU A 116 -16.55 0.80 -10.27
CA LEU A 116 -16.32 2.23 -10.46
C LEU A 116 -15.02 2.46 -11.23
N GLY A 117 -14.86 3.67 -11.78
CA GLY A 117 -13.58 4.18 -12.28
C GLY A 117 -12.82 4.91 -11.19
N MET A 118 -11.51 5.15 -11.41
CA MET A 118 -10.67 5.92 -10.50
C MET A 118 -9.76 6.86 -11.31
N ASP A 119 -9.68 8.11 -10.88
CA ASP A 119 -8.77 9.11 -11.44
C ASP A 119 -7.58 9.27 -10.48
N LEU A 120 -6.35 8.99 -10.94
CA LEU A 120 -5.13 9.10 -10.17
C LEU A 120 -4.27 10.25 -10.68
N HIS A 121 -3.88 11.16 -9.80
CA HIS A 121 -3.03 12.30 -10.12
C HIS A 121 -1.62 12.08 -9.58
N LEU A 122 -0.76 11.41 -10.36
CA LEU A 122 0.59 11.04 -9.95
C LEU A 122 1.50 12.24 -9.64
N SER A 123 1.23 13.40 -10.23
CA SER A 123 2.00 14.63 -9.98
C SER A 123 1.96 15.13 -8.52
N HIS A 124 1.07 14.61 -7.70
CA HIS A 124 0.99 14.91 -6.28
C HIS A 124 1.76 13.92 -5.41
N LEU A 125 2.22 12.82 -6.00
CA LEU A 125 3.01 11.80 -5.33
C LEU A 125 4.49 12.14 -5.48
N HIS A 126 5.06 12.84 -4.51
CA HIS A 126 6.48 13.18 -4.54
C HIS A 126 7.30 12.21 -3.70
N ASP A 127 8.44 11.76 -4.24
CA ASP A 127 9.56 11.35 -3.39
C ASP A 127 10.44 12.57 -3.13
N PRO A 128 10.50 13.08 -1.90
CA PRO A 128 11.30 14.25 -1.59
C PRO A 128 12.81 14.00 -1.62
N VAL A 129 13.27 12.77 -1.73
CA VAL A 129 14.71 12.44 -1.59
C VAL A 129 15.18 11.46 -2.67
N GLY A 130 15.78 12.00 -3.74
CA GLY A 130 16.82 11.27 -4.48
C GLY A 130 16.36 10.33 -5.58
N TRP A 131 15.33 10.69 -6.33
CA TRP A 131 15.02 10.00 -7.58
C TRP A 131 16.21 10.11 -8.54
N SER A 132 16.75 8.98 -8.97
CA SER A 132 17.72 9.00 -10.06
C SER A 132 16.96 9.23 -11.38
N ASN A 133 17.43 10.16 -12.20
CA ASN A 133 16.83 10.50 -13.49
C ASN A 133 16.85 9.35 -14.53
N ASP A 134 17.27 8.15 -14.14
CA ASP A 134 17.48 7.01 -15.02
C ASP A 134 16.28 6.03 -15.05
N GLN A 135 15.22 6.28 -14.26
CA GLN A 135 14.03 5.43 -14.23
C GLN A 135 12.79 6.21 -14.67
N ASP A 136 11.85 5.49 -15.26
CA ASP A 136 10.52 6.00 -15.55
C ASP A 136 9.81 6.31 -14.23
N GLU A 137 9.62 7.60 -13.93
CA GLU A 137 9.03 8.09 -12.70
C GLU A 137 7.61 7.54 -12.51
N ASP A 138 6.81 7.57 -13.57
CA ASP A 138 5.44 7.05 -13.53
C ASP A 138 5.41 5.54 -13.22
N ALA A 139 6.35 4.78 -13.76
CA ALA A 139 6.46 3.36 -13.47
C ALA A 139 6.82 3.10 -12.00
N VAL A 140 7.69 3.92 -11.41
CA VAL A 140 8.03 3.80 -9.98
C VAL A 140 6.83 4.19 -9.11
N LEU A 141 6.15 5.29 -9.40
CA LEU A 141 4.97 5.73 -8.65
C LEU A 141 3.85 4.69 -8.67
N LEU A 142 3.63 4.07 -9.83
CA LEU A 142 2.56 3.09 -10.02
C LEU A 142 2.90 1.70 -9.49
N PHE A 143 4.15 1.26 -9.63
CA PHE A 143 4.50 -0.16 -9.44
C PHE A 143 5.56 -0.42 -8.36
N SER A 144 6.04 0.60 -7.66
CA SER A 144 6.85 0.37 -6.46
C SER A 144 6.03 -0.40 -5.42
N GLU A 145 6.68 -1.35 -4.75
CA GLU A 145 6.06 -2.16 -3.70
C GLU A 145 6.55 -1.74 -2.30
N SER A 146 6.76 -0.43 -2.10
CA SER A 146 7.17 0.13 -0.80
C SER A 146 6.21 -0.27 0.32
N CYS A 147 6.77 -0.57 1.48
CA CYS A 147 6.02 -1.08 2.63
C CYS A 147 5.11 -0.03 3.28
N THR A 148 4.09 -0.50 4.00
CA THR A 148 3.23 0.31 4.88
C THR A 148 2.49 1.40 4.13
N ARG A 149 1.86 1.04 3.00
CA ARG A 149 1.02 1.94 2.22
C ARG A 149 -0.41 1.41 2.13
N PHE A 150 -1.37 2.35 2.10
CA PHE A 150 -2.78 2.07 1.95
C PHE A 150 -3.43 3.00 0.95
N LEU A 151 -4.34 2.47 0.14
CA LEU A 151 -5.24 3.26 -0.70
C LEU A 151 -6.58 3.35 0.00
N VAL A 152 -7.06 4.57 0.25
CA VAL A 152 -8.17 4.83 1.16
C VAL A 152 -9.22 5.71 0.50
N GLU A 153 -10.46 5.26 0.50
CA GLU A 153 -11.59 6.04 0.04
C GLU A 153 -12.24 6.77 1.21
N VAL A 154 -12.43 8.07 1.05
CA VAL A 154 -13.01 8.96 2.07
C VAL A 154 -14.07 9.85 1.43
N THR A 155 -15.23 9.98 2.08
CA THR A 155 -16.27 10.90 1.61
C THR A 155 -15.83 12.36 1.76
N ALA A 156 -16.31 13.26 0.90
CA ALA A 156 -15.97 14.66 0.96
C ALA A 156 -16.22 15.31 2.36
N PRO A 157 -17.31 14.98 3.08
CA PRO A 157 -17.53 15.50 4.44
C PRO A 157 -16.50 15.06 5.48
N HIS A 158 -15.88 13.90 5.31
CA HIS A 158 -14.91 13.35 6.25
C HIS A 158 -13.45 13.70 5.90
N ALA A 159 -13.19 14.25 4.70
CA ALA A 159 -11.87 14.52 4.19
C ALA A 159 -10.99 15.35 5.14
N GLU A 160 -11.49 16.49 5.61
CA GLU A 160 -10.74 17.38 6.51
C GLU A 160 -10.42 16.71 7.87
N ALA A 161 -11.37 15.93 8.41
CA ALA A 161 -11.13 15.20 9.65
C ALA A 161 -10.08 14.07 9.45
N PHE A 162 -10.15 13.37 8.34
CA PHE A 162 -9.20 12.35 7.96
C PHE A 162 -7.78 12.93 7.82
N GLU A 163 -7.58 13.97 7.01
CA GLU A 163 -6.30 14.66 6.80
C GLU A 163 -5.70 15.15 8.13
N ARG A 164 -6.54 15.74 8.99
CA ARG A 164 -6.10 16.24 10.30
C ARG A 164 -5.55 15.13 11.20
N CYS A 165 -6.12 13.93 11.20
CA CYS A 165 -5.61 12.82 12.01
C CYS A 165 -4.15 12.47 11.65
N PHE A 166 -3.80 12.50 10.38
CA PHE A 166 -2.42 12.23 9.94
C PHE A 166 -1.48 13.40 10.26
N THR A 167 -1.91 14.64 10.08
CA THR A 167 -1.14 15.81 10.46
C THR A 167 -0.85 15.83 11.96
N GLU A 168 -1.85 15.57 12.82
CA GLU A 168 -1.70 15.50 14.27
C GLU A 168 -0.82 14.34 14.73
N ALA A 169 -0.80 13.23 13.99
CA ALA A 169 0.11 12.11 14.22
C ALA A 169 1.55 12.39 13.79
N GLY A 170 1.83 13.54 13.17
CA GLY A 170 3.17 13.91 12.67
C GLY A 170 3.58 13.15 11.41
N LEU A 171 2.60 12.63 10.65
CA LEU A 171 2.83 11.89 9.42
C LEU A 171 2.88 12.79 8.17
N GLY A 172 2.65 14.09 8.34
CA GLY A 172 2.67 15.08 7.28
C GLY A 172 1.35 15.14 6.50
N ASP A 173 1.42 15.76 5.34
CA ASP A 173 0.30 15.84 4.41
C ASP A 173 0.20 14.51 3.64
N ILE A 174 -1.03 14.06 3.44
CA ILE A 174 -1.37 12.83 2.73
C ILE A 174 -2.20 13.15 1.49
#